data_0b5513b7d3c34fb446a2155b479a7a74
#
_entry.id   0b5513b7d3c34fb446a2155b479a7a74
#
_cell.length_a   1.000
_cell.length_b   1.000
_cell.length_c   1.000
_cell.angle_alpha   90.00
_cell.angle_beta   90.00
_cell.angle_gamma   90.00
#
_symmetry.space_group_name_H-M   'P 1'
#
loop_
_entity.id
_entity.type
_entity.pdbx_description
1 polymer ?
#
loop_
_entity_poly.entity_id
_entity_poly.type
_entity_poly.pdbx_seq_one_letter_code
_entity_poly.pdbx_strand_id
1 'polypeptide(L)'
;MKEEIKAYYNQIADEYHESRFANSYGQFIHQQESAILDKYLDKTPPPNSLDLACGTGRFLEYAAHGVDISENMLKIAQAKYPDRDLRIAAGEALPFESDYFEQVISFHLMMHLEHEDLQRILEEVHRVTKKGGLFIFDIPSAKRRKLTRYTAKSWHGGNQIYSHELQAMLGNQWDLVQYYGVAFFPLHRIPKRLRSLVRPLDSWLCNSVLKEFSSHLVMVLQKK
;
A
#
# COMPACT_ATOMS: atom_id res chain seq x y z
N MET A 1 -8.85 18.53 -1.44
CA MET A 1 -8.68 17.06 -1.55
C MET A 1 -8.30 16.42 -0.23
N LYS A 2 -7.23 16.79 0.49
CA LYS A 2 -6.82 16.13 1.77
C LYS A 2 -7.89 16.13 2.85
N GLU A 3 -8.54 17.27 3.10
CA GLU A 3 -9.63 17.37 4.08
C GLU A 3 -10.83 16.49 3.71
N GLU A 4 -11.11 16.35 2.41
CA GLU A 4 -12.16 15.48 1.91
C GLU A 4 -11.81 13.99 2.14
N ILE A 5 -10.56 13.60 1.86
CA ILE A 5 -10.03 12.26 2.13
C ILE A 5 -10.11 11.96 3.63
N LYS A 6 -9.63 12.87 4.48
CA LYS A 6 -9.68 12.74 5.95
C LYS A 6 -11.12 12.58 6.45
N ALA A 7 -12.04 13.44 6.00
CA ALA A 7 -13.44 13.37 6.38
C ALA A 7 -14.07 12.03 5.97
N TYR A 8 -13.82 11.58 4.74
CA TYR A 8 -14.31 10.30 4.24
C TYR A 8 -13.82 9.13 5.11
N TYR A 9 -12.51 9.03 5.38
CA TYR A 9 -11.96 7.93 6.17
C TYR A 9 -12.36 8.01 7.65
N ASN A 10 -12.53 9.20 8.22
CA ASN A 10 -13.12 9.35 9.55
C ASN A 10 -14.56 8.84 9.61
N GLN A 11 -15.35 9.05 8.56
CA GLN A 11 -16.75 8.62 8.50
C GLN A 11 -16.90 7.10 8.41
N ILE A 12 -16.04 6.42 7.63
CA ILE A 12 -16.19 4.98 7.36
C ILE A 12 -15.33 4.09 8.28
N ALA A 13 -14.60 4.66 9.24
CA ALA A 13 -13.59 3.95 10.03
C ALA A 13 -14.12 2.67 10.67
N ASP A 14 -15.30 2.72 11.31
CA ASP A 14 -15.90 1.59 12.04
C ASP A 14 -16.24 0.40 11.12
N GLU A 15 -16.66 0.67 9.88
CA GLU A 15 -17.06 -0.35 8.91
C GLU A 15 -15.93 -0.70 7.91
N TYR A 16 -14.82 0.04 7.95
CA TYR A 16 -13.77 -0.06 6.93
C TYR A 16 -13.21 -1.47 6.79
N HIS A 17 -12.82 -2.09 7.89
CA HIS A 17 -12.23 -3.42 7.89
C HIS A 17 -13.22 -4.47 7.37
N GLU A 18 -14.44 -4.48 7.91
CA GLU A 18 -15.50 -5.41 7.51
C GLU A 18 -15.85 -5.26 6.03
N SER A 19 -16.05 -4.04 5.56
CA SER A 19 -16.46 -3.79 4.19
C SER A 19 -15.37 -4.14 3.17
N ARG A 20 -14.09 -3.92 3.49
CA ARG A 20 -12.98 -4.05 2.55
C ARG A 20 -12.28 -5.41 2.62
N PHE A 21 -12.03 -5.94 3.82
CA PHE A 21 -11.12 -7.08 4.02
C PHE A 21 -11.76 -8.31 4.64
N ALA A 22 -12.93 -8.24 5.27
CA ALA A 22 -13.60 -9.42 5.83
C ALA A 22 -14.22 -10.35 4.75
N ASN A 23 -14.50 -9.83 3.56
CA ASN A 23 -15.00 -10.63 2.46
C ASN A 23 -13.90 -11.48 1.78
N SER A 24 -14.28 -12.56 1.10
CA SER A 24 -13.31 -13.52 0.52
C SER A 24 -12.41 -12.95 -0.59
N TYR A 25 -12.77 -11.81 -1.19
CA TYR A 25 -11.91 -11.10 -2.15
C TYR A 25 -10.87 -10.26 -1.43
N GLY A 26 -11.30 -9.47 -0.43
CA GLY A 26 -10.39 -8.68 0.39
C GLY A 26 -9.39 -9.54 1.16
N GLN A 27 -9.83 -10.69 1.71
CA GLN A 27 -8.95 -11.67 2.34
C GLN A 27 -7.89 -12.22 1.36
N PHE A 28 -8.27 -12.46 0.10
CA PHE A 28 -7.30 -12.94 -0.89
C PHE A 28 -6.26 -11.89 -1.26
N ILE A 29 -6.68 -10.62 -1.44
CA ILE A 29 -5.74 -9.51 -1.64
C ILE A 29 -4.79 -9.40 -0.45
N HIS A 30 -5.32 -9.39 0.77
CA HIS A 30 -4.51 -9.35 1.99
C HIS A 30 -3.50 -10.49 2.05
N GLN A 31 -3.90 -11.72 1.71
CA GLN A 31 -2.98 -12.88 1.66
C GLN A 31 -1.85 -12.70 0.64
N GLN A 32 -2.15 -12.14 -0.55
CA GLN A 32 -1.12 -11.88 -1.57
C GLN A 32 -0.14 -10.79 -1.12
N GLU A 33 -0.65 -9.70 -0.55
CA GLU A 33 0.16 -8.59 -0.04
C GLU A 33 1.02 -9.02 1.15
N SER A 34 0.45 -9.74 2.13
CA SER A 34 1.21 -10.31 3.26
C SER A 34 2.29 -11.28 2.79
N ALA A 35 1.99 -12.16 1.82
CA ALA A 35 2.98 -13.07 1.26
C ALA A 35 4.14 -12.37 0.52
N ILE A 36 3.92 -11.14 0.04
CA ILE A 36 5.00 -10.30 -0.50
C ILE A 36 5.80 -9.68 0.64
N LEU A 37 5.13 -9.14 1.67
CA LEU A 37 5.79 -8.56 2.84
C LEU A 37 6.64 -9.60 3.58
N ASP A 38 6.14 -10.82 3.78
CA ASP A 38 6.84 -11.95 4.43
C ASP A 38 8.16 -12.35 3.73
N LYS A 39 8.40 -11.91 2.48
CA LYS A 39 9.69 -12.13 1.79
C LYS A 39 10.78 -11.16 2.21
N TYR A 40 10.41 -10.02 2.75
CA TYR A 40 11.31 -8.90 3.02
C TYR A 40 11.30 -8.46 4.49
N LEU A 41 10.22 -8.73 5.22
CA LEU A 41 9.97 -8.21 6.55
C LEU A 41 9.57 -9.31 7.51
N ASP A 42 9.95 -9.15 8.78
CA ASP A 42 9.53 -10.01 9.88
C ASP A 42 8.28 -9.44 10.58
N LYS A 43 7.44 -10.32 11.14
CA LYS A 43 6.28 -9.94 11.97
C LYS A 43 6.67 -9.53 13.40
N THR A 44 7.94 -9.58 13.71
CA THR A 44 8.56 -8.91 14.87
C THR A 44 9.33 -7.69 14.36
N PRO A 45 8.63 -6.58 14.07
CA PRO A 45 9.23 -5.48 13.36
C PRO A 45 10.34 -4.80 14.17
N PRO A 46 11.41 -4.34 13.52
CA PRO A 46 12.42 -3.52 14.17
C PRO A 46 11.77 -2.23 14.71
N PRO A 47 12.32 -1.64 15.81
CA PRO A 47 11.78 -0.41 16.38
C PRO A 47 11.69 0.74 15.36
N ASN A 48 12.55 0.74 14.35
CA ASN A 48 12.62 1.75 13.29
C ASN A 48 11.88 1.28 12.03
N SER A 49 10.60 0.97 12.16
CA SER A 49 9.73 0.53 11.06
C SER A 49 8.42 1.33 11.05
N LEU A 50 7.92 1.70 9.87
CA LEU A 50 6.76 2.56 9.68
C LEU A 50 5.73 1.92 8.74
N ASP A 51 4.46 1.98 9.13
CA ASP A 51 3.29 1.81 8.24
C ASP A 51 2.69 3.19 7.97
N LEU A 52 2.91 3.69 6.75
CA LEU A 52 2.40 4.97 6.27
C LEU A 52 1.00 4.81 5.69
N ALA A 53 0.04 5.61 6.18
CA ALA A 53 -1.39 5.45 5.96
C ALA A 53 -1.90 4.11 6.50
N CYS A 54 -1.55 3.81 7.75
CA CYS A 54 -1.80 2.51 8.38
C CYS A 54 -3.28 2.19 8.59
N GLY A 55 -4.18 3.17 8.48
CA GLY A 55 -5.61 3.02 8.63
C GLY A 55 -5.98 2.37 9.97
N THR A 56 -6.77 1.30 9.94
CA THR A 56 -7.17 0.50 11.11
C THR A 56 -6.11 -0.54 11.52
N GLY A 57 -4.85 -0.37 11.09
CA GLY A 57 -3.73 -1.21 11.49
C GLY A 57 -3.65 -2.55 10.78
N ARG A 58 -3.99 -2.62 9.50
CA ARG A 58 -4.00 -3.88 8.74
C ARG A 58 -2.64 -4.55 8.65
N PHE A 59 -1.56 -3.78 8.59
CA PHE A 59 -0.17 -4.25 8.46
C PHE A 59 0.74 -3.82 9.61
N LEU A 60 0.19 -3.33 10.72
CA LEU A 60 0.97 -2.97 11.92
C LEU A 60 1.64 -4.18 12.60
N GLU A 61 1.41 -5.39 12.13
CA GLU A 61 2.23 -6.55 12.51
C GLU A 61 3.66 -6.45 11.93
N TYR A 62 3.87 -5.65 10.86
CA TYR A 62 5.19 -5.42 10.24
C TYR A 62 5.82 -4.08 10.62
N ALA A 63 5.17 -3.25 11.44
CA ALA A 63 5.67 -1.92 11.77
C ALA A 63 5.49 -1.56 13.25
N ALA A 64 6.51 -0.90 13.84
CA ALA A 64 6.47 -0.38 15.21
C ALA A 64 5.78 0.98 15.30
N HIS A 65 5.82 1.75 14.21
CA HIS A 65 5.17 3.05 14.08
C HIS A 65 4.08 3.01 13.02
N GLY A 66 3.00 3.76 13.22
CA GLY A 66 1.95 3.96 12.24
C GLY A 66 1.59 5.44 12.10
N VAL A 67 1.35 5.87 10.86
CA VAL A 67 0.87 7.22 10.57
C VAL A 67 -0.38 7.14 9.71
N ASP A 68 -1.39 7.91 10.08
CA ASP A 68 -2.60 8.11 9.25
C ASP A 68 -3.12 9.54 9.42
N ILE A 69 -3.83 10.05 8.42
CA ILE A 69 -4.47 11.36 8.49
C ILE A 69 -5.79 11.31 9.28
N SER A 70 -6.41 10.14 9.38
CA SER A 70 -7.69 9.91 10.03
C SER A 70 -7.50 9.53 11.50
N GLU A 71 -7.96 10.40 12.39
CA GLU A 71 -7.96 10.14 13.84
C GLU A 71 -8.81 8.91 14.20
N ASN A 72 -9.96 8.72 13.54
CA ASN A 72 -10.85 7.60 13.83
C ASN A 72 -10.25 6.26 13.40
N MET A 73 -9.52 6.23 12.27
CA MET A 73 -8.75 5.04 11.87
C MET A 73 -7.70 4.69 12.92
N LEU A 74 -6.93 5.69 13.40
CA LEU A 74 -5.89 5.48 14.40
C LEU A 74 -6.44 5.02 15.75
N LYS A 75 -7.63 5.49 16.16
CA LYS A 75 -8.29 4.99 17.41
C LYS A 75 -8.53 3.47 17.32
N ILE A 76 -8.99 2.98 16.17
CA ILE A 76 -9.21 1.54 15.96
C ILE A 76 -7.89 0.79 15.92
N ALA A 77 -6.89 1.33 15.22
CA ALA A 77 -5.55 0.75 15.17
C ALA A 77 -4.91 0.66 16.56
N GLN A 78 -5.03 1.73 17.37
CA GLN A 78 -4.48 1.78 18.74
C GLN A 78 -5.14 0.76 19.67
N ALA A 79 -6.46 0.56 19.55
CA ALA A 79 -7.16 -0.46 20.32
C ALA A 79 -6.67 -1.89 19.98
N LYS A 80 -6.28 -2.12 18.72
CA LYS A 80 -5.79 -3.40 18.22
C LYS A 80 -4.30 -3.62 18.52
N TYR A 81 -3.52 -2.55 18.52
CA TYR A 81 -2.07 -2.55 18.73
C TYR A 81 -1.68 -1.48 19.78
N PRO A 82 -1.96 -1.72 21.07
CA PRO A 82 -1.76 -0.71 22.13
C PRO A 82 -0.29 -0.29 22.32
N ASP A 83 0.64 -1.15 21.95
CA ASP A 83 2.09 -0.93 22.13
C ASP A 83 2.75 -0.24 20.92
N ARG A 84 1.99 0.14 19.88
CA ARG A 84 2.52 0.82 18.70
C ARG A 84 2.48 2.34 18.87
N ASP A 85 3.51 3.03 18.35
CA ASP A 85 3.55 4.51 18.28
C ASP A 85 2.75 4.97 17.06
N LEU A 86 1.52 5.42 17.30
CA LEU A 86 0.62 5.87 16.24
C LEU A 86 0.47 7.39 16.27
N ARG A 87 0.70 8.05 15.11
CA ARG A 87 0.67 9.50 15.00
C ARG A 87 -0.23 9.99 13.88
N ILE A 88 -0.96 11.07 14.14
CA ILE A 88 -1.73 11.76 13.09
C ILE A 88 -0.76 12.62 12.29
N ALA A 89 -0.58 12.29 11.00
CA ALA A 89 0.19 13.12 10.07
C ALA A 89 -0.20 12.83 8.63
N ALA A 90 0.13 13.79 7.75
CA ALA A 90 0.04 13.60 6.31
C ALA A 90 1.33 12.98 5.77
N GLY A 91 1.23 12.18 4.70
CA GLY A 91 2.38 11.42 4.17
C GLY A 91 3.51 12.26 3.60
N GLU A 92 3.24 13.52 3.23
CA GLU A 92 4.24 14.47 2.75
C GLU A 92 4.89 15.31 3.86
N ALA A 93 4.55 15.08 5.14
CA ALA A 93 5.11 15.78 6.29
C ALA A 93 5.12 14.85 7.51
N LEU A 94 6.06 13.92 7.52
CA LEU A 94 6.16 12.90 8.56
C LEU A 94 6.86 13.45 9.81
N PRO A 95 6.33 13.24 11.03
CA PRO A 95 6.85 13.78 12.27
C PRO A 95 8.05 12.95 12.79
N PHE A 96 9.00 12.65 11.91
CA PHE A 96 10.19 11.86 12.22
C PHE A 96 11.44 12.51 11.62
N GLU A 97 12.58 12.21 12.23
CA GLU A 97 13.88 12.67 11.77
C GLU A 97 14.27 12.01 10.43
N SER A 98 15.22 12.62 9.72
CA SER A 98 15.81 12.03 8.53
C SER A 98 16.59 10.76 8.90
N ASP A 99 16.61 9.79 7.96
CA ASP A 99 17.37 8.54 8.13
C ASP A 99 17.03 7.75 9.41
N TYR A 100 15.73 7.76 9.79
CA TYR A 100 15.25 7.09 10.99
C TYR A 100 14.81 5.64 10.74
N PHE A 101 14.08 5.36 9.63
CA PHE A 101 13.47 4.07 9.40
C PHE A 101 14.34 3.11 8.57
N GLU A 102 14.39 1.85 8.99
CA GLU A 102 14.99 0.75 8.23
C GLU A 102 14.01 0.18 7.21
N GLN A 103 12.73 0.28 7.49
CA GLN A 103 11.66 -0.14 6.59
C GLN A 103 10.44 0.77 6.71
N VAL A 104 9.86 1.09 5.56
CA VAL A 104 8.59 1.81 5.43
C VAL A 104 7.67 0.98 4.54
N ILE A 105 6.43 0.79 4.95
CA ILE A 105 5.39 0.19 4.12
C ILE A 105 4.25 1.17 3.91
N SER A 106 3.52 1.05 2.79
CA SER A 106 2.32 1.85 2.54
C SER A 106 1.39 1.13 1.57
N PHE A 107 0.19 0.81 1.99
CA PHE A 107 -0.78 0.11 1.15
C PHE A 107 -2.09 0.89 1.02
N HIS A 108 -2.60 0.92 -0.22
CA HIS A 108 -3.84 1.61 -0.61
C HIS A 108 -3.84 3.14 -0.42
N LEU A 109 -2.65 3.76 -0.31
CA LEU A 109 -2.50 5.21 -0.28
C LEU A 109 -2.33 5.79 -1.69
N MET A 110 -1.36 5.26 -2.47
CA MET A 110 -0.88 5.87 -3.72
C MET A 110 -1.98 5.98 -4.78
N MET A 111 -3.01 5.14 -4.71
CA MET A 111 -4.15 5.17 -5.61
C MET A 111 -5.02 6.43 -5.50
N HIS A 112 -4.90 7.18 -4.41
CA HIS A 112 -5.71 8.37 -4.10
C HIS A 112 -4.99 9.69 -4.40
N LEU A 113 -3.70 9.63 -4.73
CA LEU A 113 -2.84 10.79 -4.88
C LEU A 113 -2.79 11.26 -6.32
N GLU A 114 -2.64 12.56 -6.52
CA GLU A 114 -2.19 13.10 -7.80
C GLU A 114 -0.67 12.90 -7.95
N HIS A 115 -0.14 13.03 -9.18
CA HIS A 115 1.28 12.81 -9.43
C HIS A 115 2.21 13.72 -8.59
N GLU A 116 1.82 14.96 -8.36
CA GLU A 116 2.59 15.89 -7.53
C GLU A 116 2.62 15.46 -6.06
N ASP A 117 1.48 15.00 -5.51
CA ASP A 117 1.40 14.51 -4.13
C ASP A 117 2.18 13.19 -3.97
N LEU A 118 2.12 12.31 -4.99
CA LEU A 118 2.94 11.09 -5.01
C LEU A 118 4.43 11.43 -4.96
N GLN A 119 4.88 12.41 -5.76
CA GLN A 119 6.28 12.85 -5.77
C GLN A 119 6.71 13.36 -4.38
N ARG A 120 5.90 14.22 -3.73
CA ARG A 120 6.17 14.74 -2.38
C ARG A 120 6.27 13.62 -1.34
N ILE A 121 5.40 12.62 -1.43
CA ILE A 121 5.46 11.47 -0.52
C ILE A 121 6.72 10.63 -0.78
N LEU A 122 7.10 10.38 -2.04
CA LEU A 122 8.34 9.67 -2.36
C LEU A 122 9.58 10.39 -1.81
N GLU A 123 9.62 11.73 -1.88
CA GLU A 123 10.68 12.56 -1.33
C GLU A 123 10.70 12.50 0.20
N GLU A 124 9.53 12.57 0.85
CA GLU A 124 9.44 12.53 2.30
C GLU A 124 9.77 11.15 2.87
N VAL A 125 9.29 10.07 2.22
CA VAL A 125 9.68 8.70 2.59
C VAL A 125 11.18 8.50 2.38
N HIS A 126 11.74 9.05 1.29
CA HIS A 126 13.20 9.02 1.10
C HIS A 126 13.93 9.74 2.24
N ARG A 127 13.45 10.90 2.68
CA ARG A 127 14.06 11.66 3.79
C ARG A 127 14.10 10.83 5.07
N VAL A 128 13.00 10.19 5.45
CA VAL A 128 12.91 9.45 6.72
C VAL A 128 13.50 8.05 6.68
N THR A 129 13.69 7.46 5.50
CA THR A 129 14.27 6.13 5.35
C THR A 129 15.79 6.19 5.44
N LYS A 130 16.42 5.27 6.17
CA LYS A 130 17.89 5.10 6.23
C LYS A 130 18.44 4.68 4.88
N LYS A 131 19.71 5.00 4.62
CA LYS A 131 20.46 4.41 3.50
C LYS A 131 20.43 2.88 3.59
N GLY A 132 20.09 2.20 2.46
CA GLY A 132 19.88 0.77 2.41
C GLY A 132 18.53 0.29 2.96
N GLY A 133 17.72 1.18 3.55
CA GLY A 133 16.38 0.86 4.04
C GLY A 133 15.39 0.59 2.91
N LEU A 134 14.32 -0.12 3.23
CA LEU A 134 13.30 -0.55 2.26
C LEU A 134 12.07 0.36 2.30
N PHE A 135 11.48 0.59 1.12
CA PHE A 135 10.14 1.12 0.96
C PHE A 135 9.29 0.17 0.11
N ILE A 136 8.21 -0.36 0.70
CA ILE A 136 7.30 -1.30 0.02
C ILE A 136 5.91 -0.69 -0.03
N PHE A 137 5.36 -0.50 -1.24
CA PHE A 137 4.04 0.10 -1.41
C PHE A 137 3.30 -0.46 -2.62
N ASP A 138 1.97 -0.32 -2.63
CA ASP A 138 1.17 -0.69 -3.79
C ASP A 138 0.74 0.52 -4.62
N ILE A 139 0.55 0.29 -5.92
CA ILE A 139 0.01 1.28 -6.85
C ILE A 139 -0.83 0.59 -7.93
N PRO A 140 -1.97 1.17 -8.36
CA PRO A 140 -2.75 0.60 -9.44
C PRO A 140 -2.00 0.57 -10.77
N SER A 141 -2.09 -0.56 -11.47
CA SER A 141 -1.44 -0.74 -12.77
C SER A 141 -2.15 0.04 -13.87
N ALA A 142 -1.44 0.95 -14.53
CA ALA A 142 -1.93 1.67 -15.71
C ALA A 142 -2.18 0.72 -16.89
N LYS A 143 -1.35 -0.32 -17.10
CA LYS A 143 -1.59 -1.34 -18.15
C LYS A 143 -2.92 -2.06 -17.94
N ARG A 144 -3.22 -2.47 -16.70
CA ARG A 144 -4.49 -3.11 -16.37
C ARG A 144 -5.67 -2.19 -16.63
N ARG A 145 -5.58 -0.95 -16.15
CA ARG A 145 -6.67 0.03 -16.29
C ARG A 145 -6.94 0.39 -17.75
N LYS A 146 -5.88 0.56 -18.55
CA LYS A 146 -6.00 0.75 -20.00
C LYS A 146 -6.70 -0.44 -20.67
N LEU A 147 -6.30 -1.67 -20.34
CA LEU A 147 -6.90 -2.90 -20.88
C LEU A 147 -8.40 -3.00 -20.55
N THR A 148 -8.78 -2.66 -19.32
CA THR A 148 -10.18 -2.73 -18.83
C THR A 148 -10.98 -1.47 -19.11
N ARG A 149 -10.39 -0.44 -19.75
CA ARG A 149 -10.99 0.87 -19.99
C ARG A 149 -11.55 1.49 -18.71
N TYR A 150 -10.84 1.25 -17.58
CA TYR A 150 -11.25 1.78 -16.29
C TYR A 150 -11.06 3.30 -16.25
N THR A 151 -12.09 4.00 -15.78
CA THR A 151 -12.05 5.44 -15.49
C THR A 151 -12.51 5.65 -14.06
N ALA A 152 -11.71 6.33 -13.26
CA ALA A 152 -12.11 6.70 -11.90
C ALA A 152 -13.24 7.75 -11.97
N LYS A 153 -14.23 7.62 -11.09
CA LYS A 153 -15.37 8.55 -11.02
C LYS A 153 -15.11 9.72 -10.07
N SER A 154 -14.08 9.63 -9.26
CA SER A 154 -13.70 10.63 -8.25
C SER A 154 -12.21 10.48 -7.92
N TRP A 155 -11.71 11.26 -6.94
CA TRP A 155 -10.36 11.11 -6.41
C TRP A 155 -10.06 9.67 -5.92
N HIS A 156 -11.09 8.94 -5.49
CA HIS A 156 -10.95 7.58 -4.98
C HIS A 156 -10.47 6.63 -6.09
N GLY A 157 -9.21 6.24 -6.00
CA GLY A 157 -8.56 5.39 -7.00
C GLY A 157 -8.27 6.11 -8.33
N GLY A 158 -8.11 7.44 -8.33
CA GLY A 158 -7.82 8.24 -9.53
C GLY A 158 -6.45 8.00 -10.11
N ASN A 159 -5.45 7.76 -9.25
CA ASN A 159 -4.07 7.58 -9.69
C ASN A 159 -3.81 6.18 -10.26
N GLN A 160 -2.96 6.16 -11.28
CA GLN A 160 -2.40 4.96 -11.92
C GLN A 160 -1.07 5.31 -12.57
N ILE A 161 -0.12 4.39 -12.58
CA ILE A 161 1.18 4.66 -13.17
C ILE A 161 1.70 3.41 -13.92
N TYR A 162 2.46 3.63 -14.98
CA TYR A 162 3.25 2.58 -15.59
C TYR A 162 4.53 2.35 -14.78
N SER A 163 5.01 1.11 -14.73
CA SER A 163 6.25 0.77 -13.99
C SER A 163 7.46 1.61 -14.43
N HIS A 164 7.59 1.91 -15.73
CA HIS A 164 8.67 2.74 -16.26
C HIS A 164 8.54 4.24 -15.90
N GLU A 165 7.32 4.77 -15.80
CA GLU A 165 7.08 6.13 -15.34
C GLU A 165 7.45 6.29 -13.88
N LEU A 166 7.06 5.31 -13.05
CA LEU A 166 7.48 5.29 -11.65
C LEU A 166 9.01 5.24 -11.52
N GLN A 167 9.69 4.39 -12.31
CA GLN A 167 11.15 4.35 -12.31
C GLN A 167 11.78 5.71 -12.67
N ALA A 168 11.19 6.45 -13.60
CA ALA A 168 11.66 7.80 -13.94
C ALA A 168 11.47 8.78 -12.77
N MET A 169 10.35 8.69 -12.02
CA MET A 169 10.09 9.49 -10.81
C MET A 169 11.07 9.18 -9.67
N LEU A 170 11.46 7.92 -9.52
CA LEU A 170 12.40 7.48 -8.46
C LEU A 170 13.82 8.02 -8.68
N GLY A 171 14.19 8.35 -9.92
CA GLY A 171 15.49 8.89 -10.28
C GLY A 171 16.67 8.04 -9.79
N ASN A 172 17.69 8.71 -9.24
CA ASN A 172 18.88 8.06 -8.68
C ASN A 172 18.79 7.82 -7.17
N GLN A 173 17.67 8.14 -6.53
CA GLN A 173 17.50 8.05 -5.07
C GLN A 173 17.16 6.64 -4.59
N TRP A 174 16.51 5.86 -5.44
CA TRP A 174 16.02 4.53 -5.12
C TRP A 174 16.49 3.49 -6.13
N ASP A 175 16.79 2.29 -5.65
CA ASP A 175 16.90 1.09 -6.47
C ASP A 175 15.56 0.33 -6.44
N LEU A 176 15.03 -0.01 -7.61
CA LEU A 176 13.91 -0.94 -7.71
C LEU A 176 14.42 -2.36 -7.54
N VAL A 177 14.28 -2.93 -6.35
CA VAL A 177 14.71 -4.30 -6.04
C VAL A 177 13.84 -5.31 -6.77
N GLN A 178 12.52 -5.17 -6.70
CA GLN A 178 11.55 -6.05 -7.35
C GLN A 178 10.17 -5.40 -7.37
N TYR A 179 9.27 -5.94 -8.19
CA TYR A 179 7.84 -5.65 -8.09
C TYR A 179 7.00 -6.90 -8.38
N TYR A 180 5.81 -6.94 -7.82
CA TYR A 180 4.87 -8.05 -7.87
C TYR A 180 3.50 -7.57 -8.32
N GLY A 181 2.75 -8.45 -9.00
CA GLY A 181 1.34 -8.21 -9.25
C GLY A 181 0.47 -8.66 -8.07
N VAL A 182 -0.69 -8.03 -7.92
CA VAL A 182 -1.75 -8.42 -6.98
C VAL A 182 -3.09 -8.39 -7.70
N ALA A 183 -3.90 -9.44 -7.49
CA ALA A 183 -5.23 -9.60 -8.08
C ALA A 183 -5.22 -9.50 -9.62
N PHE A 184 -4.65 -10.50 -10.28
CA PHE A 184 -4.64 -10.59 -11.75
C PHE A 184 -6.05 -10.74 -12.31
N PHE A 185 -6.86 -11.65 -11.75
CA PHE A 185 -8.25 -11.84 -12.13
C PHE A 185 -9.20 -10.99 -11.28
N PRO A 186 -10.36 -10.57 -11.83
CA PRO A 186 -11.40 -9.89 -11.07
C PRO A 186 -12.18 -10.90 -10.21
N LEU A 187 -11.54 -11.46 -9.17
CA LEU A 187 -12.11 -12.55 -8.36
C LEU A 187 -13.45 -12.18 -7.71
N HIS A 188 -13.73 -10.90 -7.49
CA HIS A 188 -15.02 -10.43 -7.00
C HIS A 188 -16.18 -10.75 -7.97
N ARG A 189 -15.89 -10.92 -9.28
CA ARG A 189 -16.86 -11.30 -10.32
C ARG A 189 -16.97 -12.83 -10.51
N ILE A 190 -16.06 -13.60 -9.90
CA ILE A 190 -16.05 -15.06 -9.97
C ILE A 190 -16.95 -15.62 -8.85
N PRO A 191 -17.83 -16.58 -9.14
CA PRO A 191 -18.63 -17.25 -8.10
C PRO A 191 -17.78 -17.80 -6.98
N LYS A 192 -18.18 -17.60 -5.72
CA LYS A 192 -17.39 -17.95 -4.53
C LYS A 192 -16.81 -19.37 -4.57
N ARG A 193 -17.62 -20.36 -5.03
CA ARG A 193 -17.23 -21.79 -5.14
C ARG A 193 -16.07 -22.06 -6.11
N LEU A 194 -15.83 -21.18 -7.09
CA LEU A 194 -14.76 -21.33 -8.09
C LEU A 194 -13.50 -20.55 -7.74
N ARG A 195 -13.55 -19.64 -6.76
CA ARG A 195 -12.40 -18.76 -6.42
C ARG A 195 -11.19 -19.54 -5.95
N SER A 196 -11.38 -20.62 -5.18
CA SER A 196 -10.29 -21.48 -4.71
C SER A 196 -9.50 -22.12 -5.83
N LEU A 197 -10.16 -22.49 -6.93
CA LEU A 197 -9.52 -23.08 -8.12
C LEU A 197 -8.73 -22.05 -8.93
N VAL A 198 -9.19 -20.79 -8.95
CA VAL A 198 -8.55 -19.72 -9.73
C VAL A 198 -7.39 -19.07 -8.99
N ARG A 199 -7.39 -19.04 -7.63
CA ARG A 199 -6.36 -18.39 -6.81
C ARG A 199 -4.92 -18.84 -7.11
N PRO A 200 -4.58 -20.15 -7.27
CA PRO A 200 -3.22 -20.56 -7.61
C PRO A 200 -2.75 -20.02 -8.96
N LEU A 201 -3.63 -20.04 -9.98
CA LEU A 201 -3.33 -19.48 -11.29
C LEU A 201 -3.16 -17.95 -11.22
N ASP A 202 -4.01 -17.26 -10.46
CA ASP A 202 -3.91 -15.83 -10.22
C ASP A 202 -2.54 -15.47 -9.61
N SER A 203 -2.15 -16.17 -8.54
CA SER A 203 -0.87 -15.95 -7.86
C SER A 203 0.33 -16.25 -8.78
N TRP A 204 0.24 -17.26 -9.63
CA TRP A 204 1.29 -17.56 -10.60
C TRP A 204 1.42 -16.44 -11.64
N LEU A 205 0.30 -15.93 -12.20
CA LEU A 205 0.29 -14.82 -13.16
C LEU A 205 0.82 -13.53 -12.54
N CYS A 206 0.47 -13.26 -11.28
CA CYS A 206 0.97 -12.11 -10.49
C CYS A 206 2.50 -12.10 -10.33
N ASN A 207 3.16 -13.25 -10.46
CA ASN A 207 4.61 -13.38 -10.37
C ASN A 207 5.30 -13.61 -11.73
N SER A 208 4.53 -13.69 -12.81
CA SER A 208 5.04 -13.95 -14.18
C SER A 208 5.41 -12.65 -14.90
N VAL A 209 5.84 -12.77 -16.16
CA VAL A 209 6.07 -11.63 -17.07
C VAL A 209 4.78 -10.81 -17.34
N LEU A 210 3.62 -11.40 -17.05
CA LEU A 210 2.31 -10.75 -17.20
C LEU A 210 1.89 -9.94 -15.97
N LYS A 211 2.67 -9.90 -14.91
CA LYS A 211 2.33 -9.25 -13.63
C LYS A 211 1.84 -7.80 -13.75
N GLU A 212 2.30 -7.05 -14.76
CA GLU A 212 1.83 -5.68 -15.00
C GLU A 212 0.35 -5.58 -15.42
N PHE A 213 -0.28 -6.69 -15.78
CA PHE A 213 -1.73 -6.76 -16.02
C PHE A 213 -2.54 -7.09 -14.77
N SER A 214 -1.91 -7.18 -13.60
CA SER A 214 -2.60 -7.29 -12.31
C SER A 214 -3.29 -5.98 -11.93
N SER A 215 -4.23 -6.03 -10.99
CA SER A 215 -4.98 -4.84 -10.55
C SER A 215 -4.08 -3.81 -9.88
N HIS A 216 -3.15 -4.27 -9.05
CA HIS A 216 -2.14 -3.46 -8.37
C HIS A 216 -0.76 -4.06 -8.58
N LEU A 217 0.24 -3.21 -8.47
CA LEU A 217 1.65 -3.59 -8.42
C LEU A 217 2.18 -3.23 -7.04
N VAL A 218 2.81 -4.18 -6.36
CA VAL A 218 3.55 -3.93 -5.12
C VAL A 218 5.01 -3.72 -5.49
N MET A 219 5.53 -2.54 -5.20
CA MET A 219 6.87 -2.10 -5.51
C MET A 219 7.75 -2.27 -4.27
N VAL A 220 8.94 -2.80 -4.44
CA VAL A 220 9.97 -2.95 -3.39
C VAL A 220 11.16 -2.11 -3.80
N LEU A 221 11.38 -1.02 -3.07
CA LEU A 221 12.46 -0.08 -3.30
C LEU A 221 13.49 -0.16 -2.18
N GLN A 222 14.75 0.13 -2.51
CA GLN A 222 15.82 0.29 -1.54
C GLN A 222 16.46 1.67 -1.71
N LYS A 223 16.62 2.43 -0.61
CA LYS A 223 17.28 3.73 -0.62
C LYS A 223 18.79 3.58 -0.86
N LYS A 224 19.33 4.38 -1.80
CA LYS A 224 20.77 4.41 -2.13
C LYS A 224 21.63 5.11 -1.08
#